data_2bdc55be3eafd81002448d161988d2b4
#
_entry.id   2bdc55be3eafd81002448d161988d2b4
#
_cell.length_a   1.000
_cell.length_b   1.000
_cell.length_c   1.000
_cell.angle_alpha   90.00
_cell.angle_beta   90.00
_cell.angle_gamma   90.00
#
_symmetry.space_group_name_H-M   'P 1'
#
loop_
_entity.id
_entity.type
_entity.pdbx_description
1 polymer ?
#
loop_
_entity_poly.entity_id
_entity_poly.type
_entity_poly.pdbx_seq_one_letter_code
_entity_poly.pdbx_strand_id
1 'polypeptide(L)'
;MTEELPDERPQRRREYSGASSTLGVAALIVIVVGAAIWFFEFRDAGSSGGGGTPGLGIVALAPQLNPTGKAAAAKEGRAAPDFRLRSVDGVDLQLSDLRGDYVLLNFWATWCGPCRDETPDLQALFQTARRETGQGGLIVVGVNQQEEPDTVRTFTTEFGVTYPVVLDRAGEVSDAYRVGRGLPMTFLIDPAGVIERIYYGRITSDALAAIASRAGAAVNP
;
A
#
# COMPACT_ATOMS: atom_id res chain seq x y z
N MET A 1 8.45 76.12 -71.12
CA MET A 1 8.16 74.71 -71.17
C MET A 1 9.27 74.13 -70.30
N THR A 2 9.06 74.12 -69.00
CA THR A 2 10.01 73.63 -67.94
C THR A 2 9.38 72.40 -67.30
N GLU A 3 9.99 71.26 -67.64
CA GLU A 3 9.62 69.91 -67.14
C GLU A 3 10.17 69.75 -65.75
N GLU A 4 9.29 69.58 -64.80
CA GLU A 4 9.57 69.41 -63.41
C GLU A 4 9.81 67.88 -63.13
N LEU A 5 11.04 67.54 -62.65
CA LEU A 5 11.43 66.17 -62.27
C LEU A 5 10.88 65.84 -60.90
N PRO A 6 10.36 64.61 -60.69
CA PRO A 6 9.84 64.19 -59.38
C PRO A 6 10.95 63.95 -58.34
N ASP A 7 10.74 64.46 -57.16
CA ASP A 7 11.55 64.31 -55.96
C ASP A 7 11.48 62.87 -55.40
N GLU A 8 12.48 62.03 -55.65
CA GLU A 8 12.64 60.74 -55.04
C GLU A 8 13.22 60.85 -53.66
N ARG A 9 12.38 60.85 -52.61
CA ARG A 9 12.83 60.74 -51.26
C ARG A 9 13.13 59.30 -50.91
N PRO A 10 14.30 58.93 -50.33
CA PRO A 10 14.63 57.58 -49.93
C PRO A 10 13.75 57.11 -48.76
N GLN A 11 13.01 56.02 -48.98
CA GLN A 11 12.25 55.34 -47.92
C GLN A 11 13.23 54.72 -46.91
N ARG A 12 13.21 55.19 -45.66
CA ARG A 12 13.92 54.58 -44.54
C ARG A 12 13.35 53.19 -44.30
N ARG A 13 14.11 52.15 -44.61
CA ARG A 13 13.87 50.78 -44.15
C ARG A 13 13.94 50.81 -42.60
N ARG A 14 12.83 50.54 -41.96
CA ARG A 14 12.80 50.20 -40.55
C ARG A 14 13.42 48.82 -40.40
N GLU A 15 14.66 48.76 -39.93
CA GLU A 15 15.27 47.50 -39.47
C GLU A 15 14.55 47.07 -38.21
N TYR A 16 13.85 45.94 -38.27
CA TYR A 16 13.22 45.26 -37.15
C TYR A 16 14.30 44.44 -36.43
N SER A 17 15.07 45.07 -35.54
CA SER A 17 16.02 44.39 -34.65
C SER A 17 15.34 44.01 -33.37
N GLY A 18 14.41 43.06 -33.41
CA GLY A 18 13.66 42.66 -32.22
C GLY A 18 13.43 41.14 -32.10
N ALA A 19 13.83 40.36 -33.10
CA ALA A 19 13.50 38.92 -33.13
C ALA A 19 14.39 38.03 -32.22
N SER A 20 15.59 38.50 -31.84
CA SER A 20 16.51 37.74 -31.01
C SER A 20 16.21 37.77 -29.51
N SER A 21 15.61 38.84 -29.01
CA SER A 21 15.28 38.98 -27.58
C SER A 21 14.00 38.21 -27.20
N THR A 22 13.01 38.14 -28.09
CA THR A 22 11.76 37.44 -27.84
C THR A 22 11.95 35.93 -27.83
N LEU A 23 12.80 35.36 -28.68
CA LEU A 23 13.16 33.95 -28.68
C LEU A 23 13.95 33.57 -27.40
N GLY A 24 14.84 34.42 -26.94
CA GLY A 24 15.58 34.22 -25.68
C GLY A 24 14.67 34.21 -24.46
N VAL A 25 13.70 35.11 -24.40
CA VAL A 25 12.72 35.15 -23.29
C VAL A 25 11.78 33.98 -23.34
N ALA A 26 11.31 33.54 -24.50
CA ALA A 26 10.48 32.35 -24.66
C ALA A 26 11.22 31.06 -24.22
N ALA A 27 12.48 30.90 -24.62
CA ALA A 27 13.32 29.78 -24.19
C ALA A 27 13.54 29.76 -22.67
N LEU A 28 13.78 30.92 -22.07
CA LEU A 28 13.94 31.06 -20.61
C LEU A 28 12.65 30.66 -19.85
N ILE A 29 11.49 31.09 -20.34
CA ILE A 29 10.19 30.72 -19.75
C ILE A 29 9.98 29.21 -19.83
N VAL A 30 10.28 28.56 -20.96
CA VAL A 30 10.15 27.11 -21.11
C VAL A 30 11.07 26.35 -20.16
N ILE A 31 12.31 26.83 -19.99
CA ILE A 31 13.27 26.24 -19.04
C ILE A 31 12.79 26.41 -17.59
N VAL A 32 12.32 27.58 -17.22
CA VAL A 32 11.83 27.86 -15.86
C VAL A 32 10.57 27.06 -15.55
N VAL A 33 9.62 26.98 -16.50
CA VAL A 33 8.40 26.18 -16.35
C VAL A 33 8.74 24.69 -16.31
N GLY A 34 9.62 24.22 -17.19
CA GLY A 34 10.10 22.82 -17.19
C GLY A 34 10.83 22.47 -15.88
N ALA A 35 11.69 23.35 -15.39
CA ALA A 35 12.37 23.18 -14.10
C ALA A 35 11.39 23.21 -12.91
N ALA A 36 10.38 24.07 -12.97
CA ALA A 36 9.34 24.14 -11.96
C ALA A 36 8.47 22.87 -11.95
N ILE A 37 8.03 22.39 -13.12
CA ILE A 37 7.28 21.13 -13.26
C ILE A 37 8.16 19.97 -12.76
N TRP A 38 9.41 19.89 -13.21
CA TRP A 38 10.37 18.87 -12.74
C TRP A 38 10.56 18.93 -11.22
N PHE A 39 10.73 20.14 -10.64
CA PHE A 39 10.91 20.34 -9.22
C PHE A 39 9.67 19.96 -8.41
N PHE A 40 8.46 20.26 -8.89
CA PHE A 40 7.21 19.85 -8.21
C PHE A 40 6.93 18.35 -8.37
N GLU A 41 7.11 17.77 -9.54
CA GLU A 41 6.86 16.33 -9.74
C GLU A 41 7.90 15.43 -9.07
N PHE A 42 9.20 15.82 -9.06
CA PHE A 42 10.25 15.02 -8.42
C PHE A 42 10.43 15.30 -6.93
N ARG A 43 10.03 16.47 -6.45
CA ARG A 43 10.03 16.76 -5.02
C ARG A 43 8.96 15.94 -4.29
N ASP A 44 7.82 15.68 -4.93
CA ASP A 44 6.73 14.88 -4.37
C ASP A 44 6.92 13.36 -4.59
N ALA A 45 7.82 12.94 -5.48
CA ALA A 45 8.18 11.52 -5.64
C ALA A 45 8.94 10.93 -4.42
N GLY A 46 9.35 11.78 -3.48
CA GLY A 46 9.99 11.39 -2.21
C GLY A 46 9.07 11.45 -0.98
N SER A 47 7.84 11.96 -1.14
CA SER A 47 6.85 12.01 -0.07
C SER A 47 5.47 11.69 -0.63
N SER A 48 5.16 10.42 -0.80
CA SER A 48 3.78 9.94 -0.89
C SER A 48 3.10 10.22 0.45
N GLY A 49 2.82 11.50 0.68
CA GLY A 49 2.11 11.97 1.86
C GLY A 49 0.62 11.77 1.69
N GLY A 50 0.14 10.56 1.74
CA GLY A 50 -1.18 10.32 2.32
C GLY A 50 -1.10 10.74 3.79
N GLY A 51 -2.13 11.39 4.38
CA GLY A 51 -2.15 11.89 5.75
C GLY A 51 -1.97 10.80 6.82
N GLY A 52 -0.93 9.99 6.71
CA GLY A 52 -0.55 8.92 7.60
C GLY A 52 0.23 9.45 8.80
N THR A 53 0.02 8.87 9.94
CA THR A 53 0.83 9.09 11.14
C THR A 53 2.29 8.75 10.81
N PRO A 54 3.28 9.61 11.15
CA PRO A 54 4.67 9.31 10.85
C PRO A 54 5.10 7.93 11.37
N GLY A 55 5.67 7.12 10.48
CA GLY A 55 6.15 5.76 10.82
C GLY A 55 5.12 4.64 10.68
N LEU A 56 3.89 4.92 10.24
CA LEU A 56 2.89 3.92 9.84
C LEU A 56 2.81 3.81 8.32
N GLY A 57 2.37 2.65 7.81
CA GLY A 57 2.27 2.32 6.39
C GLY A 57 3.28 1.27 5.95
N ILE A 58 3.68 1.29 4.69
CA ILE A 58 4.68 0.37 4.15
C ILE A 58 6.07 0.70 4.69
N VAL A 59 6.75 -0.32 5.15
CA VAL A 59 8.11 -0.24 5.69
C VAL A 59 9.07 -1.01 4.77
N ALA A 60 10.28 -0.49 4.60
CA ALA A 60 11.30 -1.22 3.86
C ALA A 60 11.68 -2.49 4.62
N LEU A 61 11.48 -3.65 3.98
CA LEU A 61 11.91 -4.93 4.56
C LEU A 61 13.44 -4.96 4.64
N ALA A 62 13.96 -5.14 5.86
CA ALA A 62 15.40 -5.22 6.08
C ALA A 62 15.99 -6.41 5.27
N PRO A 63 17.13 -6.25 4.57
CA PRO A 63 17.69 -7.28 3.69
C PRO A 63 17.87 -8.64 4.36
N GLN A 64 18.26 -8.68 5.63
CA GLN A 64 18.43 -9.90 6.43
C GLN A 64 17.12 -10.65 6.70
N LEU A 65 15.97 -9.97 6.61
CA LEU A 65 14.64 -10.56 6.77
C LEU A 65 14.02 -11.01 5.45
N ASN A 66 14.75 -10.90 4.35
CA ASN A 66 14.29 -11.30 3.02
C ASN A 66 14.99 -12.57 2.53
N PRO A 67 14.43 -13.75 2.79
CA PRO A 67 15.06 -15.03 2.44
C PRO A 67 15.06 -15.31 0.93
N THR A 68 14.25 -14.56 0.16
CA THR A 68 14.09 -14.82 -1.28
C THR A 68 15.16 -14.16 -2.16
N GLY A 69 15.91 -13.20 -1.62
CA GLY A 69 16.86 -12.38 -2.35
C GLY A 69 16.26 -11.50 -3.46
N LYS A 70 14.93 -11.50 -3.59
CA LYS A 70 14.16 -10.73 -4.59
C LYS A 70 13.35 -9.67 -3.87
N ALA A 71 13.04 -8.54 -4.53
CA ALA A 71 12.19 -7.50 -3.94
C ALA A 71 10.90 -8.08 -3.36
N ALA A 72 10.49 -7.64 -2.16
CA ALA A 72 9.22 -8.04 -1.56
C ALA A 72 8.05 -7.70 -2.49
N ALA A 73 7.05 -8.58 -2.56
CA ALA A 73 5.88 -8.40 -3.41
C ALA A 73 4.73 -9.30 -2.95
N ALA A 74 3.49 -8.85 -3.16
CA ALA A 74 2.28 -9.62 -2.90
C ALA A 74 2.10 -10.75 -3.95
N LYS A 75 2.96 -11.76 -3.88
CA LYS A 75 3.02 -12.89 -4.80
C LYS A 75 3.54 -14.13 -4.09
N GLU A 76 2.97 -15.29 -4.38
CA GLU A 76 3.46 -16.58 -3.87
C GLU A 76 4.95 -16.78 -4.20
N GLY A 77 5.70 -17.29 -3.24
CA GLY A 77 7.15 -17.49 -3.31
C GLY A 77 7.99 -16.21 -3.17
N ARG A 78 7.40 -15.08 -2.78
CA ARG A 78 8.09 -13.81 -2.52
C ARG A 78 7.98 -13.43 -1.05
N ALA A 79 8.97 -12.73 -0.53
CA ALA A 79 8.83 -12.08 0.75
C ALA A 79 7.64 -11.12 0.73
N ALA A 80 6.79 -11.20 1.76
CA ALA A 80 5.66 -10.32 1.93
C ALA A 80 6.14 -8.86 2.08
N PRO A 81 5.47 -7.87 1.46
CA PRO A 81 5.72 -6.46 1.76
C PRO A 81 5.58 -6.20 3.25
N ASP A 82 6.61 -5.62 3.87
CA ASP A 82 6.56 -5.28 5.28
C ASP A 82 5.76 -4.01 5.51
N PHE A 83 5.05 -3.95 6.63
CA PHE A 83 4.29 -2.77 7.01
C PHE A 83 4.27 -2.61 8.53
N ARG A 84 4.02 -1.38 8.98
CA ARG A 84 3.68 -1.07 10.36
C ARG A 84 2.34 -0.34 10.37
N LEU A 85 1.37 -0.89 11.08
CA LEU A 85 0.05 -0.29 11.23
C LEU A 85 -0.36 -0.27 12.71
N ARG A 86 -1.22 0.68 13.04
CA ARG A 86 -1.83 0.76 14.37
C ARG A 86 -3.05 -0.14 14.44
N SER A 87 -3.14 -0.93 15.50
CA SER A 87 -4.33 -1.74 15.76
C SER A 87 -5.51 -0.89 16.25
N VAL A 88 -6.69 -1.48 16.21
CA VAL A 88 -7.91 -0.88 16.78
C VAL A 88 -7.77 -0.58 18.27
N ASP A 89 -6.89 -1.29 18.97
CA ASP A 89 -6.58 -1.11 20.41
C ASP A 89 -5.45 -0.11 20.66
N GLY A 90 -4.91 0.51 19.60
CA GLY A 90 -3.89 1.55 19.68
C GLY A 90 -2.44 1.03 19.78
N VAL A 91 -2.21 -0.27 19.63
CA VAL A 91 -0.88 -0.88 19.61
C VAL A 91 -0.35 -0.94 18.20
N ASP A 92 0.91 -0.58 17.98
CA ASP A 92 1.54 -0.70 16.66
C ASP A 92 1.99 -2.15 16.43
N LEU A 93 1.66 -2.70 15.24
CA LEU A 93 2.07 -4.01 14.80
C LEU A 93 2.88 -3.87 13.51
N GLN A 94 4.06 -4.48 13.46
CA GLN A 94 4.84 -4.62 12.26
C GLN A 94 4.83 -6.09 11.81
N LEU A 95 4.60 -6.34 10.53
CA LEU A 95 4.49 -7.70 10.01
C LEU A 95 5.78 -8.51 10.23
N SER A 96 6.94 -7.88 10.06
CA SER A 96 8.23 -8.57 10.26
C SER A 96 8.51 -8.99 11.71
N ASP A 97 7.82 -8.41 12.69
CA ASP A 97 7.94 -8.81 14.11
C ASP A 97 7.27 -10.18 14.37
N LEU A 98 6.45 -10.67 13.44
CA LEU A 98 5.78 -11.97 13.54
C LEU A 98 6.58 -13.10 12.87
N ARG A 99 7.86 -12.88 12.57
CA ARG A 99 8.74 -13.95 12.07
C ARG A 99 8.88 -15.08 13.08
N GLY A 100 8.96 -16.31 12.57
CA GLY A 100 8.96 -17.51 13.40
C GLY A 100 7.59 -18.18 13.50
N ASP A 101 6.52 -17.46 13.17
CA ASP A 101 5.15 -17.97 13.12
C ASP A 101 4.58 -17.93 11.70
N TYR A 102 3.60 -18.79 11.44
CA TYR A 102 2.72 -18.59 10.30
C TYR A 102 1.81 -17.39 10.55
N VAL A 103 1.61 -16.55 9.53
CA VAL A 103 0.67 -15.43 9.60
C VAL A 103 -0.42 -15.61 8.56
N LEU A 104 -1.66 -15.65 9.01
CA LEU A 104 -2.84 -15.56 8.17
C LEU A 104 -3.28 -14.09 8.12
N LEU A 105 -2.81 -13.38 7.09
CA LEU A 105 -3.06 -11.96 6.89
C LEU A 105 -4.32 -11.78 6.05
N ASN A 106 -5.40 -11.35 6.68
CA ASN A 106 -6.73 -11.20 6.06
C ASN A 106 -7.09 -9.73 5.86
N PHE A 107 -7.33 -9.35 4.61
CA PHE A 107 -7.81 -8.01 4.23
C PHE A 107 -9.33 -8.02 4.15
N TRP A 108 -9.96 -7.07 4.85
CA TRP A 108 -11.40 -7.05 5.03
C TRP A 108 -11.96 -5.64 5.29
N ALA A 109 -13.30 -5.51 5.26
CA ALA A 109 -14.04 -4.31 5.68
C ALA A 109 -15.37 -4.69 6.34
N THR A 110 -15.93 -3.81 7.16
CA THR A 110 -17.18 -4.07 7.91
C THR A 110 -18.39 -4.21 6.99
N TRP A 111 -18.41 -3.51 5.86
CA TRP A 111 -19.46 -3.54 4.85
C TRP A 111 -19.38 -4.74 3.89
N CYS A 112 -18.31 -5.53 3.95
CA CYS A 112 -18.09 -6.67 3.07
C CYS A 112 -18.86 -7.89 3.61
N GLY A 113 -19.92 -8.30 2.93
CA GLY A 113 -20.75 -9.45 3.32
C GLY A 113 -19.96 -10.74 3.53
N PRO A 114 -19.19 -11.23 2.52
CA PRO A 114 -18.37 -12.44 2.68
C PRO A 114 -17.32 -12.33 3.79
N CYS A 115 -16.83 -11.12 4.12
CA CYS A 115 -15.90 -10.92 5.23
C CYS A 115 -16.61 -11.16 6.58
N ARG A 116 -17.85 -10.69 6.72
CA ARG A 116 -18.68 -10.94 7.92
C ARG A 116 -18.93 -12.44 8.11
N ASP A 117 -19.15 -13.17 7.01
CA ASP A 117 -19.43 -14.60 7.04
C ASP A 117 -18.20 -15.45 7.43
N GLU A 118 -16.96 -14.99 7.15
CA GLU A 118 -15.73 -15.72 7.52
C GLU A 118 -15.16 -15.34 8.88
N THR A 119 -15.53 -14.18 9.43
CA THR A 119 -14.98 -13.66 10.70
C THR A 119 -15.11 -14.67 11.86
N PRO A 120 -16.25 -15.37 12.08
CA PRO A 120 -16.35 -16.38 13.13
C PRO A 120 -15.39 -17.54 12.94
N ASP A 121 -15.16 -18.00 11.70
CA ASP A 121 -14.26 -19.09 11.37
C ASP A 121 -12.80 -18.69 11.65
N LEU A 122 -12.41 -17.47 11.28
CA LEU A 122 -11.09 -16.91 11.58
C LEU A 122 -10.88 -16.75 13.10
N GLN A 123 -11.89 -16.32 13.84
CA GLN A 123 -11.84 -16.21 15.29
C GLN A 123 -11.67 -17.58 15.96
N ALA A 124 -12.42 -18.60 15.52
CA ALA A 124 -12.28 -19.96 16.01
C ALA A 124 -10.87 -20.54 15.72
N LEU A 125 -10.36 -20.31 14.50
CA LEU A 125 -9.00 -20.71 14.14
C LEU A 125 -7.97 -20.03 15.05
N PHE A 126 -8.08 -18.73 15.27
CA PHE A 126 -7.15 -17.99 16.14
C PHE A 126 -7.14 -18.54 17.57
N GLN A 127 -8.33 -18.86 18.12
CA GLN A 127 -8.44 -19.41 19.49
C GLN A 127 -7.80 -20.79 19.62
N THR A 128 -7.92 -21.64 18.59
CA THR A 128 -7.41 -23.02 18.64
C THR A 128 -5.93 -23.13 18.25
N ALA A 129 -5.46 -22.24 17.36
CA ALA A 129 -4.10 -22.29 16.80
C ALA A 129 -3.08 -21.40 17.53
N ARG A 130 -3.54 -20.56 18.45
CA ARG A 130 -2.68 -19.60 19.15
C ARG A 130 -1.65 -20.30 20.02
N ARG A 131 -0.37 -20.00 19.76
CA ARG A 131 0.78 -20.30 20.62
C ARG A 131 1.48 -19.00 20.99
N GLU A 132 2.50 -19.08 21.84
CA GLU A 132 3.35 -17.94 22.08
C GLU A 132 4.07 -17.53 20.79
N THR A 133 4.10 -16.24 20.49
CA THR A 133 4.71 -15.68 19.28
C THR A 133 6.17 -16.13 19.15
N GLY A 134 6.60 -16.49 17.95
CA GLY A 134 7.95 -16.95 17.63
C GLY A 134 8.19 -18.44 17.91
N GLN A 135 7.15 -19.21 18.24
CA GLN A 135 7.26 -20.66 18.52
C GLN A 135 6.70 -21.57 17.42
N GLY A 136 6.54 -21.06 16.19
CA GLY A 136 6.02 -21.82 15.04
C GLY A 136 4.50 -22.01 15.10
N GLY A 137 3.79 -21.11 15.79
CA GLY A 137 2.34 -21.08 15.84
C GLY A 137 1.70 -20.49 14.59
N LEU A 138 0.39 -20.22 14.69
CA LEU A 138 -0.38 -19.48 13.68
C LEU A 138 -0.98 -18.24 14.32
N ILE A 139 -0.74 -17.10 13.69
CA ILE A 139 -1.31 -15.81 14.07
C ILE A 139 -2.26 -15.37 12.97
N VAL A 140 -3.49 -15.01 13.31
CA VAL A 140 -4.42 -14.32 12.41
C VAL A 140 -4.24 -12.82 12.62
N VAL A 141 -4.08 -12.07 11.52
CA VAL A 141 -4.03 -10.60 11.53
C VAL A 141 -5.06 -10.09 10.54
N GLY A 142 -6.03 -9.32 11.03
CA GLY A 142 -7.00 -8.63 10.18
C GLY A 142 -6.46 -7.24 9.78
N VAL A 143 -6.38 -6.96 8.49
CA VAL A 143 -6.09 -5.62 7.95
C VAL A 143 -7.39 -5.01 7.48
N ASN A 144 -7.90 -4.05 8.25
CA ASN A 144 -9.12 -3.35 7.89
C ASN A 144 -8.82 -2.24 6.88
N GLN A 145 -9.58 -2.22 5.78
CA GLN A 145 -9.35 -1.33 4.66
C GLN A 145 -10.17 -0.04 4.78
N GLN A 146 -9.47 1.07 5.01
CA GLN A 146 -9.95 2.46 4.86
C GLN A 146 -11.21 2.81 5.68
N GLU A 147 -11.38 2.24 6.88
CA GLU A 147 -12.48 2.58 7.78
C GLU A 147 -11.99 3.29 9.04
N GLU A 148 -12.91 4.00 9.71
CA GLU A 148 -12.61 4.69 10.96
C GLU A 148 -12.52 3.71 12.13
N PRO A 149 -11.63 3.98 13.12
CA PRO A 149 -11.39 3.07 14.25
C PRO A 149 -12.67 2.68 15.02
N ASP A 150 -13.61 3.60 15.20
CA ASP A 150 -14.84 3.33 15.96
C ASP A 150 -15.79 2.39 15.22
N THR A 151 -15.86 2.48 13.88
CA THR A 151 -16.60 1.54 13.04
C THR A 151 -16.04 0.13 13.18
N VAL A 152 -14.71 0.01 13.09
CA VAL A 152 -14.03 -1.27 13.21
C VAL A 152 -14.15 -1.84 14.61
N ARG A 153 -14.05 -1.00 15.66
CA ARG A 153 -14.21 -1.42 17.06
C ARG A 153 -15.61 -1.95 17.33
N THR A 154 -16.64 -1.30 16.78
CA THR A 154 -18.03 -1.77 16.90
C THR A 154 -18.18 -3.16 16.29
N PHE A 155 -17.63 -3.37 15.10
CA PHE A 155 -17.64 -4.68 14.43
C PHE A 155 -16.89 -5.74 15.22
N THR A 156 -15.65 -5.46 15.66
CA THR A 156 -14.85 -6.44 16.42
C THR A 156 -15.52 -6.84 17.73
N THR A 157 -16.23 -5.91 18.36
CA THR A 157 -17.02 -6.18 19.56
C THR A 157 -18.23 -7.05 19.25
N GLU A 158 -18.99 -6.73 18.19
CA GLU A 158 -20.17 -7.48 17.75
C GLU A 158 -19.83 -8.95 17.43
N PHE A 159 -18.71 -9.18 16.74
CA PHE A 159 -18.27 -10.52 16.32
C PHE A 159 -17.36 -11.24 17.34
N GLY A 160 -17.05 -10.61 18.47
CA GLY A 160 -16.18 -11.18 19.48
C GLY A 160 -14.75 -11.44 18.98
N VAL A 161 -14.25 -10.59 18.07
CA VAL A 161 -12.91 -10.71 17.48
C VAL A 161 -11.86 -10.40 18.53
N THR A 162 -10.90 -11.32 18.73
CA THR A 162 -9.77 -11.17 19.67
C THR A 162 -8.40 -11.32 19.02
N TYR A 163 -8.34 -11.65 17.72
CA TYR A 163 -7.10 -11.57 16.97
C TYR A 163 -6.75 -10.11 16.65
N PRO A 164 -5.47 -9.77 16.45
CA PRO A 164 -5.04 -8.42 16.10
C PRO A 164 -5.74 -7.89 14.85
N VAL A 165 -6.33 -6.70 14.96
CA VAL A 165 -6.93 -5.97 13.84
C VAL A 165 -6.20 -4.65 13.69
N VAL A 166 -5.55 -4.45 12.54
CA VAL A 166 -4.82 -3.23 12.21
C VAL A 166 -5.57 -2.41 11.16
N LEU A 167 -5.35 -1.08 11.18
CA LEU A 167 -6.12 -0.12 10.41
C LEU A 167 -5.28 0.44 9.26
N ASP A 168 -5.57 0.04 8.05
CA ASP A 168 -4.97 0.59 6.82
C ASP A 168 -5.82 1.78 6.31
N ARG A 169 -5.82 2.87 7.07
CA ARG A 169 -6.67 4.04 6.79
C ARG A 169 -6.33 4.74 5.47
N ALA A 170 -5.06 4.78 5.12
CA ALA A 170 -4.59 5.37 3.87
C ALA A 170 -4.76 4.43 2.66
N GLY A 171 -4.91 3.11 2.88
CA GLY A 171 -4.98 2.11 1.82
C GLY A 171 -3.62 1.71 1.25
N GLU A 172 -2.52 2.22 1.79
CA GLU A 172 -1.16 1.99 1.27
C GLU A 172 -0.76 0.51 1.34
N VAL A 173 -1.13 -0.16 2.42
CA VAL A 173 -0.86 -1.60 2.59
C VAL A 173 -1.74 -2.42 1.67
N SER A 174 -3.02 -2.09 1.56
CA SER A 174 -3.94 -2.72 0.61
C SER A 174 -3.46 -2.59 -0.85
N ASP A 175 -2.92 -1.43 -1.22
CA ASP A 175 -2.34 -1.18 -2.54
C ASP A 175 -1.06 -2.00 -2.77
N ALA A 176 -0.14 -2.07 -1.80
CA ALA A 176 1.07 -2.87 -1.88
C ALA A 176 0.77 -4.37 -2.01
N TYR A 177 -0.31 -4.83 -1.36
CA TYR A 177 -0.81 -6.19 -1.46
C TYR A 177 -1.74 -6.43 -2.64
N ARG A 178 -2.04 -5.37 -3.43
CA ARG A 178 -2.91 -5.42 -4.63
C ARG A 178 -4.32 -5.96 -4.34
N VAL A 179 -4.82 -5.67 -3.15
CA VAL A 179 -6.13 -6.16 -2.70
C VAL A 179 -7.27 -5.50 -3.47
N GLY A 180 -7.14 -4.19 -3.77
CA GLY A 180 -8.17 -3.43 -4.48
C GLY A 180 -9.53 -3.50 -3.77
N ARG A 181 -10.59 -3.75 -4.57
CA ARG A 181 -11.97 -3.94 -4.06
C ARG A 181 -12.38 -5.42 -3.90
N GLY A 182 -11.43 -6.34 -4.11
CA GLY A 182 -11.69 -7.78 -4.09
C GLY A 182 -11.64 -8.37 -2.68
N LEU A 183 -12.47 -7.89 -1.76
CA LEU A 183 -12.54 -8.40 -0.39
C LEU A 183 -13.48 -9.61 -0.26
N PRO A 184 -13.16 -10.53 0.67
CA PRO A 184 -11.92 -10.64 1.43
C PRO A 184 -10.76 -11.18 0.58
N MET A 185 -9.53 -10.90 0.99
CA MET A 185 -8.33 -11.48 0.39
C MET A 185 -7.37 -11.88 1.51
N THR A 186 -6.91 -13.13 1.48
CA THR A 186 -6.12 -13.68 2.59
C THR A 186 -4.78 -14.22 2.07
N PHE A 187 -3.71 -13.88 2.78
CA PHE A 187 -2.36 -14.32 2.50
C PHE A 187 -1.89 -15.24 3.62
N LEU A 188 -1.50 -16.47 3.29
CA LEU A 188 -0.75 -17.33 4.20
C LEU A 188 0.73 -17.04 4.03
N ILE A 189 1.36 -16.58 5.09
CA ILE A 189 2.77 -16.22 5.14
C ILE A 189 3.47 -17.22 6.06
N ASP A 190 4.57 -17.80 5.60
CA ASP A 190 5.35 -18.76 6.36
C ASP A 190 6.21 -18.09 7.45
N PRO A 191 6.82 -18.86 8.38
CA PRO A 191 7.67 -18.32 9.45
C PRO A 191 8.87 -17.51 8.96
N ALA A 192 9.36 -17.75 7.74
CA ALA A 192 10.42 -16.95 7.13
C ALA A 192 9.86 -15.66 6.48
N GLY A 193 8.54 -15.49 6.43
CA GLY A 193 7.84 -14.34 5.89
C GLY A 193 7.66 -14.36 4.38
N VAL A 194 7.68 -15.53 3.79
CA VAL A 194 7.36 -15.73 2.38
C VAL A 194 5.87 -16.00 2.22
N ILE A 195 5.24 -15.37 1.25
CA ILE A 195 3.85 -15.67 0.91
C ILE A 195 3.79 -17.06 0.30
N GLU A 196 3.14 -17.96 1.01
CA GLU A 196 3.00 -19.35 0.63
C GLU A 196 1.78 -19.58 -0.25
N ARG A 197 0.66 -18.89 0.09
CA ARG A 197 -0.60 -19.00 -0.61
C ARG A 197 -1.40 -17.71 -0.55
N ILE A 198 -2.17 -17.45 -1.60
CA ILE A 198 -3.12 -16.33 -1.68
C ILE A 198 -4.53 -16.92 -1.90
N TYR A 199 -5.47 -16.50 -1.06
CA TYR A 199 -6.88 -16.88 -1.15
C TYR A 199 -7.68 -15.65 -1.57
N TYR A 200 -8.50 -15.81 -2.61
CA TYR A 200 -9.37 -14.77 -3.16
C TYR A 200 -10.81 -15.06 -2.77
N GLY A 201 -11.50 -14.12 -2.15
CA GLY A 201 -12.82 -14.32 -1.58
C GLY A 201 -12.78 -15.10 -0.25
N ARG A 202 -13.96 -15.48 0.25
CA ARG A 202 -14.10 -16.18 1.53
C ARG A 202 -13.24 -17.46 1.55
N ILE A 203 -12.43 -17.59 2.59
CA ILE A 203 -11.66 -18.80 2.83
C ILE A 203 -12.56 -19.94 3.32
N THR A 204 -12.38 -21.15 2.79
CA THR A 204 -13.21 -22.29 3.16
C THR A 204 -12.75 -22.95 4.46
N SER A 205 -13.66 -23.61 5.16
CA SER A 205 -13.34 -24.36 6.39
C SER A 205 -12.26 -25.41 6.17
N ASP A 206 -12.27 -26.11 5.02
CA ASP A 206 -11.24 -27.08 4.66
C ASP A 206 -9.86 -26.43 4.50
N ALA A 207 -9.81 -25.25 3.90
CA ALA A 207 -8.56 -24.49 3.76
C ALA A 207 -8.04 -24.03 5.13
N LEU A 208 -8.92 -23.56 6.02
CA LEU A 208 -8.56 -23.19 7.40
C LEU A 208 -8.05 -24.38 8.20
N ALA A 209 -8.70 -25.55 8.08
CA ALA A 209 -8.23 -26.79 8.72
C ALA A 209 -6.85 -27.22 8.20
N ALA A 210 -6.61 -27.13 6.89
CA ALA A 210 -5.30 -27.41 6.30
C ALA A 210 -4.21 -26.44 6.81
N ILE A 211 -4.52 -25.16 6.94
CA ILE A 211 -3.60 -24.13 7.49
C ILE A 211 -3.28 -24.45 8.96
N ALA A 212 -4.30 -24.73 9.76
CA ALA A 212 -4.13 -25.09 11.16
C ALA A 212 -3.22 -26.32 11.34
N SER A 213 -3.48 -27.38 10.56
CA SER A 213 -2.65 -28.58 10.57
C SER A 213 -1.19 -28.31 10.19
N ARG A 214 -0.97 -27.43 9.21
CA ARG A 214 0.38 -27.05 8.73
C ARG A 214 1.16 -26.28 9.79
N ALA A 215 0.50 -25.41 10.54
CA ALA A 215 1.10 -24.68 11.65
C ALA A 215 1.23 -25.50 12.94
N GLY A 216 0.99 -26.81 12.88
CA GLY A 216 1.05 -27.69 14.04
C GLY A 216 -0.01 -27.39 15.11
N ALA A 217 -1.06 -26.64 14.75
CA ALA A 217 -2.19 -26.41 15.63
C ALA A 217 -3.05 -27.68 15.69
N ALA A 218 -3.35 -28.15 16.91
CA ALA A 218 -4.33 -29.21 17.08
C ALA A 218 -5.71 -28.65 16.68
N VAL A 219 -6.21 -29.06 15.53
CA VAL A 219 -7.63 -28.87 15.19
C VAL A 219 -8.38 -29.88 16.02
N ASN A 220 -8.99 -29.45 17.11
CA ASN A 220 -10.00 -30.29 17.79
C ASN A 220 -11.25 -30.26 16.90
N PRO A 221 -11.74 -31.44 16.46
CA PRO A 221 -12.96 -31.53 15.64
C PRO A 221 -14.22 -31.08 16.38
#